data_bd654f05a845570a46612c6da083c74e
#
_entry.id   bd654f05a845570a46612c6da083c74e
#
_cell.length_a   1.000
_cell.length_b   1.000
_cell.length_c   1.000
_cell.angle_alpha   90.00
_cell.angle_beta   90.00
_cell.angle_gamma   90.00
#
_symmetry.space_group_name_H-M   'P 1'
#
loop_
_entity.id
_entity.type
_entity.pdbx_description
1 polymer ?
#
loop_
_entity_poly.entity_id
_entity_poly.type
_entity_poly.pdbx_seq_one_letter_code
_entity_poly.pdbx_strand_id
1 'polypeptide(L)'
;MEDILKGTFEINMDTGETKYFLTYTQTVKEKHTKKLEDFIENTIATVIVDKRLTTEQRKKIWCILDDFAYCNGGDKEQWREQLQTEFCRLHDLEYFSISETKRDGASKDVAREFIQWLCELAVKENIGFREETGNPATWVPEIGRFVISCLRARRCAVCGKVHDFHNGDIVDLEHWNTISSSAGTYENDDGLKNPFITLCREHHMIKHAIGKEKFQEKYIVGGVWLNPQLVYELLDIYPNHFALFRKKLKNGEYDDVIVKEKIK
;
A
#
# COMPACT_ATOMS: atom_id res chain seq x y z
N MET A 1 -2.80 21.17 -34.72
CA MET A 1 -3.50 19.86 -34.86
C MET A 1 -2.60 18.88 -34.10
N GLU A 2 -3.03 18.41 -32.94
CA GLU A 2 -2.26 17.39 -32.20
C GLU A 2 -2.49 16.05 -32.88
N ASP A 3 -1.43 15.46 -33.37
CA ASP A 3 -1.46 14.11 -33.95
C ASP A 3 -1.46 13.08 -32.85
N ILE A 4 -2.54 12.30 -32.73
CA ILE A 4 -2.65 11.24 -31.71
C ILE A 4 -1.96 9.99 -32.23
N LEU A 5 -0.80 9.66 -31.65
CA LEU A 5 -0.13 8.38 -31.85
C LEU A 5 -0.81 7.30 -31.01
N LYS A 6 -1.34 6.27 -31.64
CA LYS A 6 -1.78 5.04 -30.95
C LYS A 6 -0.68 4.01 -31.02
N GLY A 7 -0.21 3.59 -29.85
CA GLY A 7 0.79 2.53 -29.74
C GLY A 7 0.18 1.22 -29.22
N THR A 8 0.61 0.11 -29.78
CA THR A 8 0.43 -1.23 -29.23
C THR A 8 1.79 -1.84 -28.95
N PHE A 9 1.86 -2.80 -28.05
CA PHE A 9 3.09 -3.52 -27.78
C PHE A 9 2.82 -5.02 -27.71
N GLU A 10 3.80 -5.79 -28.13
CA GLU A 10 3.82 -7.25 -27.97
C GLU A 10 5.03 -7.63 -27.12
N ILE A 11 4.80 -8.52 -26.14
CA ILE A 11 5.87 -9.07 -25.30
C ILE A 11 6.08 -10.52 -25.73
N ASN A 12 7.30 -10.84 -26.13
CA ASN A 12 7.69 -12.24 -26.29
C ASN A 12 7.97 -12.82 -24.90
N MET A 13 7.08 -13.68 -24.41
CA MET A 13 7.16 -14.26 -23.07
C MET A 13 8.37 -15.20 -22.88
N ASP A 14 8.93 -15.76 -23.97
CA ASP A 14 10.07 -16.67 -23.90
C ASP A 14 11.40 -15.92 -23.82
N THR A 15 11.51 -14.79 -24.51
CA THR A 15 12.77 -14.01 -24.60
C THR A 15 12.76 -12.74 -23.76
N GLY A 16 11.59 -12.29 -23.29
CA GLY A 16 11.41 -10.99 -22.63
C GLY A 16 11.53 -9.80 -23.59
N GLU A 17 11.69 -10.04 -24.89
CA GLU A 17 11.79 -8.97 -25.88
C GLU A 17 10.43 -8.28 -26.06
N THR A 18 10.41 -6.95 -25.94
CA THR A 18 9.21 -6.15 -26.12
C THR A 18 9.30 -5.39 -27.42
N LYS A 19 8.32 -5.60 -28.31
CA LYS A 19 8.18 -4.85 -29.56
C LYS A 19 7.08 -3.82 -29.42
N TYR A 20 7.39 -2.58 -29.74
CA TYR A 20 6.44 -1.47 -29.75
C TYR A 20 6.04 -1.18 -31.19
N PHE A 21 4.73 -1.12 -31.45
CA PHE A 21 4.16 -0.72 -32.71
C PHE A 21 3.50 0.64 -32.52
N LEU A 22 3.98 1.63 -33.26
CA LEU A 22 3.36 2.96 -33.31
C LEU A 22 2.56 3.07 -34.58
N THR A 23 1.24 3.20 -34.48
CA THR A 23 0.37 3.42 -35.61
C THR A 23 0.08 4.91 -35.73
N TYR A 24 0.56 5.50 -36.81
CA TYR A 24 0.29 6.88 -37.15
C TYR A 24 -0.80 6.90 -38.21
N THR A 25 -1.92 7.56 -37.93
CA THR A 25 -3.02 7.70 -38.89
C THR A 25 -3.10 9.13 -39.32
N GLN A 26 -2.60 9.43 -40.51
CA GLN A 26 -2.76 10.72 -41.17
C GLN A 26 -3.38 10.52 -42.53
N THR A 27 -4.33 11.35 -42.90
CA THR A 27 -4.88 11.36 -44.26
C THR A 27 -3.86 12.04 -45.18
N VAL A 28 -3.07 11.26 -45.88
CA VAL A 28 -2.05 11.75 -46.83
C VAL A 28 -2.62 11.71 -48.25
N LYS A 29 -2.43 12.80 -49.00
CA LYS A 29 -2.76 12.78 -50.42
C LYS A 29 -1.81 11.82 -51.13
N GLU A 30 -2.33 11.04 -52.06
CA GLU A 30 -1.64 9.97 -52.80
C GLU A 30 -0.25 10.36 -53.35
N LYS A 31 -0.10 11.60 -53.79
CA LYS A 31 1.17 12.17 -54.30
C LYS A 31 2.29 12.33 -53.25
N HIS A 32 2.01 12.13 -51.99
CA HIS A 32 2.98 12.24 -50.88
C HIS A 32 3.32 10.90 -50.20
N THR A 33 2.74 9.79 -50.66
CA THR A 33 2.90 8.47 -50.08
C THR A 33 4.37 8.05 -50.07
N LYS A 34 5.09 8.27 -51.18
CA LYS A 34 6.50 7.91 -51.30
C LYS A 34 7.43 8.67 -50.33
N LYS A 35 7.12 9.95 -50.08
CA LYS A 35 7.86 10.75 -49.09
C LYS A 35 7.59 10.30 -47.65
N LEU A 36 6.40 9.75 -47.40
CA LEU A 36 6.02 9.23 -46.10
C LEU A 36 6.70 7.85 -45.83
N GLU A 37 6.77 7.00 -46.85
CA GLU A 37 7.50 5.72 -46.80
C GLU A 37 8.98 5.96 -46.50
N ASP A 38 9.66 6.84 -47.22
CA ASP A 38 11.04 7.25 -46.98
C ASP A 38 11.23 7.85 -45.57
N PHE A 39 10.27 8.59 -45.07
CA PHE A 39 10.29 9.16 -43.73
C PHE A 39 10.16 8.10 -42.65
N ILE A 40 9.25 7.12 -42.81
CA ILE A 40 9.02 6.02 -41.88
C ILE A 40 10.26 5.11 -41.81
N GLU A 41 10.85 4.76 -42.97
CA GLU A 41 12.03 3.88 -43.04
C GLU A 41 13.28 4.50 -42.40
N ASN A 42 13.38 5.81 -42.40
CA ASN A 42 14.55 6.54 -41.89
C ASN A 42 14.32 7.23 -40.55
N THR A 43 13.14 7.07 -39.94
CA THR A 43 12.82 7.72 -38.65
C THR A 43 13.12 6.82 -37.47
N ILE A 44 14.06 7.25 -36.64
CA ILE A 44 14.28 6.66 -35.31
C ILE A 44 13.33 7.37 -34.35
N ALA A 45 12.26 6.68 -33.94
CA ALA A 45 11.36 7.18 -32.93
C ALA A 45 11.93 6.85 -31.54
N THR A 46 12.29 7.89 -30.78
CA THR A 46 12.62 7.74 -29.37
C THR A 46 11.35 7.88 -28.54
N VAL A 47 10.87 6.77 -27.99
CA VAL A 47 9.73 6.81 -27.06
C VAL A 47 10.24 7.18 -25.67
N ILE A 48 9.99 8.39 -25.24
CA ILE A 48 10.26 8.83 -23.88
C ILE A 48 9.06 8.41 -23.02
N VAL A 49 9.22 7.32 -22.27
CA VAL A 49 8.23 6.94 -21.26
C VAL A 49 8.40 7.87 -20.07
N ASP A 50 7.39 8.68 -19.81
CA ASP A 50 7.39 9.54 -18.63
C ASP A 50 7.24 8.68 -17.37
N LYS A 51 8.35 8.49 -16.66
CA LYS A 51 8.42 7.71 -15.42
C LYS A 51 8.15 8.56 -14.17
N ARG A 52 7.90 9.86 -14.33
CA ARG A 52 7.66 10.77 -13.20
C ARG A 52 6.34 10.49 -12.51
N LEU A 53 6.26 10.89 -11.24
CA LEU A 53 5.03 10.77 -10.44
C LEU A 53 3.83 11.40 -11.15
N THR A 54 2.67 10.81 -10.91
CA THR A 54 1.41 11.30 -11.50
C THR A 54 0.78 12.40 -10.65
N THR A 55 -0.11 13.19 -11.25
CA THR A 55 -0.96 14.17 -10.53
C THR A 55 -1.70 13.53 -9.35
N GLU A 56 -2.21 12.33 -9.53
CA GLU A 56 -2.88 11.53 -8.50
C GLU A 56 -1.96 11.21 -7.32
N GLN A 57 -0.76 10.70 -7.60
CA GLN A 57 0.23 10.40 -6.57
C GLN A 57 0.62 11.66 -5.80
N ARG A 58 0.83 12.77 -6.51
CA ARG A 58 1.13 14.06 -5.89
C ARG A 58 0.01 14.52 -4.96
N LYS A 59 -1.24 14.43 -5.38
CA LYS A 59 -2.40 14.78 -4.52
C LYS A 59 -2.44 13.92 -3.27
N LYS A 60 -2.26 12.61 -3.40
CA LYS A 60 -2.22 11.67 -2.27
C LYS A 60 -1.13 12.04 -1.26
N ILE A 61 0.08 12.30 -1.72
CA ILE A 61 1.19 12.75 -0.85
C ILE A 61 0.78 14.00 -0.06
N TRP A 62 0.23 15.02 -0.73
CA TRP A 62 -0.18 16.26 -0.07
C TRP A 62 -1.31 16.08 0.93
N CYS A 63 -2.29 15.22 0.67
CA CYS A 63 -3.36 14.92 1.62
C CYS A 63 -2.80 14.29 2.89
N ILE A 64 -1.89 13.29 2.76
CA ILE A 64 -1.31 12.65 3.94
C ILE A 64 -0.44 13.63 4.74
N LEU A 65 0.37 14.45 4.07
CA LEU A 65 1.17 15.49 4.73
C LEU A 65 0.32 16.54 5.47
N ASP A 66 -0.85 16.84 4.92
CA ASP A 66 -1.82 17.74 5.55
C ASP A 66 -2.46 17.09 6.79
N ASP A 67 -2.66 15.76 6.81
CA ASP A 67 -3.07 15.01 8.01
C ASP A 67 -2.00 15.08 9.10
N PHE A 68 -0.71 14.96 8.76
CA PHE A 68 0.38 15.15 9.72
C PHE A 68 0.37 16.56 10.31
N ALA A 69 0.23 17.58 9.47
CA ALA A 69 0.16 18.98 9.91
C ALA A 69 -1.06 19.24 10.79
N TYR A 70 -2.20 18.68 10.45
CA TYR A 70 -3.44 18.82 11.22
C TYR A 70 -3.33 18.17 12.61
N CYS A 71 -2.77 16.99 12.70
CA CYS A 71 -2.67 16.26 13.97
C CYS A 71 -1.58 16.80 14.90
N ASN A 72 -0.44 17.24 14.35
CA ASN A 72 0.72 17.65 15.13
C ASN A 72 1.00 19.15 15.13
N GLY A 73 0.22 19.91 14.36
CA GLY A 73 0.50 21.32 14.09
C GLY A 73 1.61 21.53 13.07
N GLY A 74 1.89 22.80 12.77
CA GLY A 74 2.87 23.18 11.77
C GLY A 74 2.29 23.29 10.35
N ASP A 75 3.19 23.45 9.38
CA ASP A 75 2.86 23.60 7.98
C ASP A 75 3.17 22.30 7.21
N LYS A 76 2.31 21.93 6.29
CA LYS A 76 2.48 20.75 5.44
C LYS A 76 3.77 20.77 4.61
N GLU A 77 4.31 21.93 4.25
CA GLU A 77 5.60 22.04 3.58
C GLU A 77 6.76 21.68 4.51
N GLN A 78 6.69 22.04 5.79
CA GLN A 78 7.67 21.65 6.80
C GLN A 78 7.64 20.13 7.01
N TRP A 79 6.42 19.56 7.12
CA TRP A 79 6.24 18.11 7.22
C TRP A 79 6.75 17.39 5.97
N ARG A 80 6.50 17.95 4.78
CA ARG A 80 7.06 17.42 3.53
C ARG A 80 8.58 17.35 3.58
N GLU A 81 9.23 18.45 3.92
CA GLU A 81 10.70 18.50 3.95
C GLU A 81 11.27 17.51 4.95
N GLN A 82 10.71 17.46 6.15
CA GLN A 82 11.16 16.56 7.21
C GLN A 82 10.95 15.08 6.82
N LEU A 83 9.74 14.69 6.44
CA LEU A 83 9.40 13.30 6.17
C LEU A 83 10.04 12.81 4.88
N GLN A 84 10.15 13.64 3.87
CA GLN A 84 10.83 13.29 2.63
C GLN A 84 12.34 13.11 2.84
N THR A 85 12.98 13.96 3.64
CA THR A 85 14.39 13.81 4.02
C THR A 85 14.62 12.51 4.76
N GLU A 86 13.76 12.18 5.72
CA GLU A 86 13.84 10.93 6.47
C GLU A 86 13.61 9.70 5.57
N PHE A 87 12.63 9.76 4.67
CA PHE A 87 12.39 8.70 3.69
C PHE A 87 13.61 8.48 2.80
N CYS A 88 14.19 9.56 2.23
CA CYS A 88 15.38 9.46 1.40
C CYS A 88 16.56 8.86 2.18
N ARG A 89 16.77 9.26 3.44
CA ARG A 89 17.81 8.70 4.32
C ARG A 89 17.62 7.21 4.58
N LEU A 90 16.39 6.77 4.83
CA LEU A 90 16.07 5.36 5.13
C LEU A 90 16.21 4.44 3.90
N HIS A 91 15.97 4.97 2.71
CA HIS A 91 15.97 4.21 1.46
C HIS A 91 17.21 4.43 0.60
N ASP A 92 18.21 5.15 1.13
CA ASP A 92 19.46 5.52 0.40
C ASP A 92 19.17 6.16 -0.97
N LEU A 93 18.25 7.15 -0.96
CA LEU A 93 17.82 7.87 -2.14
C LEU A 93 18.34 9.31 -2.11
N GLU A 94 18.66 9.85 -3.30
CA GLU A 94 18.82 11.29 -3.46
C GLU A 94 17.49 12.02 -3.22
N TYR A 95 17.58 13.27 -2.75
CA TYR A 95 16.40 14.11 -2.58
C TYR A 95 15.73 14.36 -3.93
N PHE A 96 14.42 14.11 -4.00
CA PHE A 96 13.64 14.23 -5.22
C PHE A 96 12.58 15.34 -5.12
N SER A 97 12.11 15.86 -6.23
CA SER A 97 10.98 16.78 -6.26
C SER A 97 9.65 16.02 -6.37
N ILE A 98 8.62 16.42 -5.63
CA ILE A 98 7.25 15.95 -5.84
C ILE A 98 6.48 16.79 -6.87
N SER A 99 7.19 17.60 -7.67
CA SER A 99 6.62 18.35 -8.78
C SER A 99 6.54 17.49 -10.04
N GLU A 100 5.41 17.56 -10.74
CA GLU A 100 5.20 16.87 -12.02
C GLU A 100 6.06 17.42 -13.16
N THR A 101 6.51 18.68 -13.05
CA THR A 101 7.17 19.41 -14.13
C THR A 101 8.69 19.51 -13.98
N LYS A 102 9.22 19.27 -12.80
CA LYS A 102 10.67 19.36 -12.56
C LYS A 102 11.40 18.12 -13.07
N ARG A 103 12.61 18.32 -13.61
CA ARG A 103 13.48 17.23 -14.11
C ARG A 103 13.94 16.26 -13.02
N ASP A 104 14.10 16.75 -11.80
CA ASP A 104 14.44 16.01 -10.58
C ASP A 104 13.22 15.42 -9.87
N GLY A 105 12.09 15.33 -10.56
CA GLY A 105 10.85 14.76 -10.05
C GLY A 105 10.99 13.27 -9.70
N ALA A 106 10.34 12.85 -8.63
CA ALA A 106 10.27 11.45 -8.25
C ALA A 106 9.77 10.58 -9.40
N SER A 107 10.31 9.38 -9.54
CA SER A 107 9.71 8.36 -10.39
C SER A 107 8.37 7.89 -9.82
N LYS A 108 7.53 7.27 -10.67
CA LYS A 108 6.26 6.68 -10.21
C LYS A 108 6.46 5.65 -9.10
N ASP A 109 7.54 4.89 -9.16
CA ASP A 109 7.85 3.84 -8.19
C ASP A 109 8.32 4.44 -6.86
N VAL A 110 9.19 5.44 -6.89
CA VAL A 110 9.60 6.18 -5.69
C VAL A 110 8.39 6.87 -5.04
N ALA A 111 7.51 7.47 -5.84
CA ALA A 111 6.28 8.08 -5.30
C ALA A 111 5.32 7.05 -4.69
N ARG A 112 5.22 5.84 -5.26
CA ARG A 112 4.43 4.73 -4.70
C ARG A 112 4.98 4.29 -3.34
N GLU A 113 6.29 4.07 -3.24
CA GLU A 113 6.93 3.70 -1.98
C GLU A 113 6.83 4.81 -0.94
N PHE A 114 6.96 6.07 -1.35
CA PHE A 114 6.78 7.19 -0.43
C PHE A 114 5.36 7.29 0.12
N ILE A 115 4.32 7.10 -0.71
CA ILE A 115 2.93 7.04 -0.27
C ILE A 115 2.72 5.86 0.71
N GLN A 116 3.26 4.69 0.39
CA GLN A 116 3.19 3.51 1.25
C GLN A 116 3.80 3.81 2.62
N TRP A 117 5.03 4.32 2.63
CA TRP A 117 5.75 4.66 3.84
C TRP A 117 5.04 5.73 4.67
N LEU A 118 4.50 6.79 4.04
CA LEU A 118 3.74 7.83 4.72
C LEU A 118 2.48 7.26 5.40
N CYS A 119 1.74 6.38 4.74
CA CYS A 119 0.57 5.74 5.32
C CYS A 119 0.94 4.81 6.50
N GLU A 120 2.01 4.03 6.37
CA GLU A 120 2.51 3.17 7.44
C GLU A 120 3.00 3.98 8.64
N LEU A 121 3.72 5.08 8.38
CA LEU A 121 4.17 6.01 9.41
C LEU A 121 3.00 6.70 10.11
N ALA A 122 2.00 7.17 9.35
CA ALA A 122 0.78 7.76 9.91
C ALA A 122 0.06 6.79 10.85
N VAL A 123 -0.01 5.51 10.48
CA VAL A 123 -0.57 4.47 11.33
C VAL A 123 0.27 4.29 12.60
N LYS A 124 1.59 4.22 12.48
CA LYS A 124 2.53 4.03 13.59
C LYS A 124 2.52 5.21 14.57
N GLU A 125 2.55 6.43 14.05
CA GLU A 125 2.60 7.67 14.84
C GLU A 125 1.21 8.16 15.28
N ASN A 126 0.19 7.34 15.09
CA ASN A 126 -1.18 7.64 15.52
C ASN A 126 -1.79 8.88 14.85
N ILE A 127 -1.41 9.18 13.61
CA ILE A 127 -1.99 10.25 12.81
C ILE A 127 -3.38 9.83 12.32
N GLY A 128 -4.40 10.66 12.55
CA GLY A 128 -5.75 10.44 12.04
C GLY A 128 -5.82 10.74 10.53
N PHE A 129 -6.47 9.88 9.77
CA PHE A 129 -6.82 10.19 8.38
C PHE A 129 -8.14 10.94 8.36
N ARG A 130 -8.15 12.13 7.76
CA ARG A 130 -9.34 12.95 7.63
C ARG A 130 -10.23 12.50 6.47
N GLU A 131 -11.40 13.11 6.34
CA GLU A 131 -12.36 12.78 5.29
C GLU A 131 -11.78 12.97 3.88
N GLU A 132 -10.94 13.99 3.68
CA GLU A 132 -10.28 14.29 2.40
C GLU A 132 -9.29 13.19 2.00
N THR A 133 -8.64 12.57 2.97
CA THR A 133 -7.76 11.42 2.76
C THR A 133 -8.58 10.15 2.57
N GLY A 134 -9.71 10.02 3.25
CA GLY A 134 -10.62 8.90 3.12
C GLY A 134 -10.00 7.58 3.58
N ASN A 135 -10.29 6.48 2.85
CA ASN A 135 -9.74 5.16 3.15
C ASN A 135 -8.30 5.02 2.61
N PRO A 136 -7.27 5.04 3.47
CA PRO A 136 -5.87 4.97 3.03
C PRO A 136 -5.53 3.64 2.33
N ALA A 137 -6.27 2.55 2.57
CA ALA A 137 -6.06 1.29 1.88
C ALA A 137 -6.23 1.40 0.36
N THR A 138 -7.02 2.36 -0.12
CA THR A 138 -7.18 2.63 -1.57
C THR A 138 -5.98 3.34 -2.19
N TRP A 139 -5.05 3.85 -1.37
CA TRP A 139 -3.94 4.67 -1.80
C TRP A 139 -2.62 3.92 -1.79
N VAL A 140 -2.49 2.95 -0.89
CA VAL A 140 -1.26 2.17 -0.73
C VAL A 140 -1.10 1.16 -1.88
N PRO A 141 0.11 1.03 -2.43
CA PRO A 141 0.39 0.02 -3.45
C PRO A 141 0.37 -1.41 -2.89
N GLU A 142 0.76 -1.59 -1.62
CA GLU A 142 0.85 -2.89 -0.95
C GLU A 142 -0.07 -2.96 0.26
N ILE A 143 -1.33 -3.33 0.02
CA ILE A 143 -2.37 -3.42 1.05
C ILE A 143 -1.95 -4.33 2.21
N GLY A 144 -1.25 -5.43 1.93
CA GLY A 144 -0.79 -6.36 2.97
C GLY A 144 0.15 -5.70 3.98
N ARG A 145 1.12 -4.90 3.53
CA ARG A 145 2.02 -4.13 4.41
C ARG A 145 1.25 -3.13 5.27
N PHE A 146 0.29 -2.43 4.66
CA PHE A 146 -0.55 -1.49 5.39
C PHE A 146 -1.40 -2.18 6.47
N VAL A 147 -2.02 -3.32 6.15
CA VAL A 147 -2.79 -4.11 7.12
C VAL A 147 -1.90 -4.61 8.27
N ILE A 148 -0.67 -5.03 7.99
CA ILE A 148 0.30 -5.40 9.04
C ILE A 148 0.60 -4.21 9.96
N SER A 149 0.78 -3.02 9.42
CA SER A 149 0.96 -1.80 10.22
C SER A 149 -0.27 -1.50 11.09
N CYS A 150 -1.46 -1.68 10.54
CA CYS A 150 -2.72 -1.55 11.30
C CYS A 150 -2.83 -2.61 12.42
N LEU A 151 -2.40 -3.86 12.17
CA LEU A 151 -2.33 -4.92 13.19
C LEU A 151 -1.42 -4.52 14.35
N ARG A 152 -0.21 -4.04 14.07
CA ARG A 152 0.76 -3.60 15.07
C ARG A 152 0.30 -2.40 15.88
N ALA A 153 -0.40 -1.46 15.25
CA ALA A 153 -0.91 -0.25 15.90
C ALA A 153 -2.33 -0.42 16.48
N ARG A 154 -2.96 -1.58 16.33
CA ARG A 154 -4.35 -1.87 16.70
C ARG A 154 -5.31 -0.80 16.18
N ARG A 155 -5.26 -0.55 14.87
CA ARG A 155 -6.10 0.41 14.15
C ARG A 155 -6.99 -0.29 13.15
N CYS A 156 -8.17 0.26 12.90
CA CYS A 156 -9.05 -0.23 11.86
C CYS A 156 -8.41 -0.04 10.48
N ALA A 157 -8.23 -1.13 9.73
CA ALA A 157 -7.63 -1.08 8.39
C ALA A 157 -8.51 -0.37 7.33
N VAL A 158 -9.76 -0.05 7.65
CA VAL A 158 -10.67 0.66 6.76
C VAL A 158 -10.71 2.16 7.05
N CYS A 159 -11.02 2.56 8.28
CA CYS A 159 -11.22 3.98 8.63
C CYS A 159 -10.11 4.56 9.50
N GLY A 160 -9.06 3.79 9.82
CA GLY A 160 -7.97 4.26 10.64
C GLY A 160 -8.32 4.51 12.12
N LYS A 161 -9.54 4.20 12.59
CA LYS A 161 -9.94 4.36 14.00
C LYS A 161 -8.98 3.62 14.91
N VAL A 162 -8.51 4.29 15.95
CA VAL A 162 -7.59 3.76 16.96
C VAL A 162 -8.38 2.99 18.02
N HIS A 163 -7.79 1.94 18.57
CA HIS A 163 -8.34 1.27 19.73
C HIS A 163 -8.17 2.14 20.98
N ASP A 164 -9.28 2.57 21.55
CA ASP A 164 -9.31 3.29 22.82
C ASP A 164 -10.44 2.73 23.71
N PHE A 165 -10.04 1.86 24.64
CA PHE A 165 -10.99 1.23 25.54
C PHE A 165 -11.72 2.25 26.44
N HIS A 166 -11.05 3.33 26.83
CA HIS A 166 -11.62 4.33 27.75
C HIS A 166 -12.71 5.15 27.07
N ASN A 167 -12.55 5.42 25.78
CA ASN A 167 -13.53 6.15 24.97
C ASN A 167 -14.55 5.21 24.26
N GLY A 168 -14.46 3.91 24.49
CA GLY A 168 -15.34 2.92 23.86
C GLY A 168 -15.03 2.60 22.40
N ASP A 169 -13.91 3.08 21.87
CA ASP A 169 -13.46 2.81 20.53
C ASP A 169 -12.73 1.46 20.48
N ILE A 170 -13.48 0.43 20.18
CA ILE A 170 -12.97 -0.94 20.15
C ILE A 170 -12.52 -1.29 18.73
N VAL A 171 -11.26 -1.72 18.60
CA VAL A 171 -10.73 -2.34 17.39
C VAL A 171 -10.39 -3.80 17.71
N ASP A 172 -11.04 -4.69 16.98
CA ASP A 172 -10.90 -6.14 17.13
C ASP A 172 -9.87 -6.71 16.17
N LEU A 173 -9.19 -7.76 16.61
CA LEU A 173 -8.46 -8.65 15.73
C LEU A 173 -9.47 -9.65 15.14
N GLU A 174 -9.66 -9.60 13.84
CA GLU A 174 -10.68 -10.36 13.13
C GLU A 174 -10.05 -11.43 12.23
N HIS A 175 -10.54 -12.65 12.33
CA HIS A 175 -10.21 -13.71 11.37
C HIS A 175 -10.82 -13.38 10.02
N TRP A 176 -10.02 -13.38 8.97
CA TRP A 176 -10.53 -13.11 7.63
C TRP A 176 -11.49 -14.20 7.13
N ASN A 177 -11.12 -15.45 7.34
CA ASN A 177 -12.01 -16.61 7.12
C ASN A 177 -12.64 -17.03 8.45
N THR A 178 -13.73 -17.78 8.39
CA THR A 178 -14.36 -18.33 9.58
C THR A 178 -13.40 -19.29 10.31
N ILE A 179 -13.31 -19.20 11.62
CA ILE A 179 -12.38 -20.04 12.41
C ILE A 179 -12.69 -21.52 12.28
N SER A 180 -13.94 -21.89 12.08
CA SER A 180 -14.37 -23.27 11.85
C SER A 180 -13.75 -23.89 10.59
N SER A 181 -13.39 -23.07 9.60
CA SER A 181 -12.77 -23.55 8.36
C SER A 181 -11.24 -23.74 8.47
N SER A 182 -10.59 -23.24 9.53
CA SER A 182 -9.14 -23.24 9.68
C SER A 182 -8.63 -23.98 10.93
N ALA A 183 -9.03 -23.55 12.10
CA ALA A 183 -8.55 -24.09 13.39
C ALA A 183 -9.63 -24.87 14.15
N GLY A 184 -10.89 -24.81 13.70
CA GLY A 184 -12.05 -25.43 14.35
C GLY A 184 -12.56 -24.62 15.54
N THR A 185 -11.68 -24.27 16.48
CA THR A 185 -12.00 -23.47 17.68
C THR A 185 -10.93 -22.42 17.93
N TYR A 186 -11.25 -21.37 18.70
CA TYR A 186 -10.30 -20.34 19.12
C TYR A 186 -9.13 -20.89 19.98
N GLU A 187 -9.37 -21.95 20.73
CA GLU A 187 -8.35 -22.60 21.56
C GLU A 187 -7.26 -23.29 20.73
N ASN A 188 -7.62 -23.75 19.54
CA ASN A 188 -6.72 -24.42 18.59
C ASN A 188 -6.11 -23.46 17.57
N ASP A 189 -6.36 -22.16 17.70
CA ASP A 189 -5.80 -21.17 16.82
C ASP A 189 -4.44 -20.70 17.33
N ASP A 190 -3.42 -20.95 16.52
CA ASP A 190 -2.06 -20.46 16.73
C ASP A 190 -1.74 -19.19 15.93
N GLY A 191 -2.71 -18.63 15.21
CA GLY A 191 -2.51 -17.46 14.37
C GLY A 191 -1.88 -17.72 13.00
N LEU A 192 -1.51 -18.98 12.71
CA LEU A 192 -0.78 -19.33 11.47
C LEU A 192 -1.67 -19.99 10.42
N LYS A 193 -2.93 -20.30 10.75
CA LYS A 193 -3.83 -21.07 9.90
C LYS A 193 -4.96 -20.24 9.29
N ASN A 194 -5.01 -18.95 9.56
CA ASN A 194 -6.03 -18.04 9.06
C ASN A 194 -5.40 -16.66 8.82
N PRO A 195 -5.79 -15.94 7.77
CA PRO A 195 -5.41 -14.54 7.63
C PRO A 195 -6.18 -13.67 8.63
N PHE A 196 -5.57 -12.55 9.02
CA PHE A 196 -6.11 -11.62 10.00
C PHE A 196 -6.20 -10.19 9.45
N ILE A 197 -7.12 -9.42 10.02
CA ILE A 197 -7.29 -7.98 9.80
C ILE A 197 -7.74 -7.32 11.10
N THR A 198 -7.49 -6.03 11.25
CA THR A 198 -8.04 -5.24 12.35
C THR A 198 -9.20 -4.40 11.88
N LEU A 199 -10.32 -4.49 12.58
CA LEU A 199 -11.54 -3.75 12.27
C LEU A 199 -12.14 -3.13 13.53
N CYS A 200 -12.62 -1.88 13.44
CA CYS A 200 -13.47 -1.32 14.47
C CYS A 200 -14.82 -2.04 14.51
N ARG A 201 -15.59 -1.91 15.58
CA ARG A 201 -16.89 -2.58 15.75
C ARG A 201 -17.82 -2.38 14.57
N GLU A 202 -17.88 -1.18 14.03
CA GLU A 202 -18.71 -0.88 12.86
C GLU A 202 -18.29 -1.71 11.63
N HIS A 203 -17.01 -1.66 11.24
CA HIS A 203 -16.52 -2.41 10.06
C HIS A 203 -16.50 -3.91 10.29
N HIS A 204 -16.30 -4.38 11.53
CA HIS A 204 -16.45 -5.79 11.90
C HIS A 204 -17.89 -6.27 11.64
N MET A 205 -18.90 -5.53 12.13
CA MET A 205 -20.32 -5.85 11.90
C MET A 205 -20.70 -5.79 10.41
N ILE A 206 -20.19 -4.81 9.67
CA ILE A 206 -20.43 -4.73 8.22
C ILE A 206 -19.84 -5.97 7.52
N LYS A 207 -18.60 -6.38 7.85
CA LYS A 207 -17.99 -7.59 7.27
C LYS A 207 -18.86 -8.83 7.49
N HIS A 208 -19.38 -9.03 8.70
CA HIS A 208 -20.29 -10.14 9.00
C HIS A 208 -21.63 -10.04 8.26
N ALA A 209 -22.15 -8.84 8.07
CA ALA A 209 -23.43 -8.62 7.41
C ALA A 209 -23.38 -8.87 5.90
N ILE A 210 -22.31 -8.44 5.21
CA ILE A 210 -22.23 -8.52 3.75
C ILE A 210 -21.34 -9.67 3.23
N GLY A 211 -20.55 -10.30 4.10
CA GLY A 211 -19.58 -11.33 3.75
C GLY A 211 -18.25 -10.76 3.30
N LYS A 212 -17.19 -11.58 3.40
CA LYS A 212 -15.79 -11.16 3.17
C LYS A 212 -15.53 -10.71 1.72
N GLU A 213 -16.13 -11.35 0.73
CA GLU A 213 -15.93 -11.02 -0.69
C GLU A 213 -16.46 -9.63 -1.00
N LYS A 214 -17.70 -9.33 -0.63
CA LYS A 214 -18.31 -8.01 -0.83
C LYS A 214 -17.63 -6.94 0.03
N PHE A 215 -17.13 -7.31 1.21
CA PHE A 215 -16.38 -6.41 2.05
C PHE A 215 -15.05 -6.01 1.41
N GLN A 216 -14.32 -6.99 0.84
CA GLN A 216 -13.09 -6.75 0.11
C GLN A 216 -13.29 -5.86 -1.11
N GLU A 217 -14.32 -6.10 -1.89
CA GLU A 217 -14.68 -5.28 -3.05
C GLU A 217 -15.00 -3.83 -2.64
N LYS A 218 -15.77 -3.66 -1.56
CA LYS A 218 -16.20 -2.34 -1.11
C LYS A 218 -15.08 -1.51 -0.51
N TYR A 219 -14.20 -2.11 0.28
CA TYR A 219 -13.20 -1.38 1.06
C TYR A 219 -11.76 -1.59 0.59
N ILE A 220 -11.55 -2.45 -0.40
CA ILE A 220 -10.22 -2.73 -0.99
C ILE A 220 -9.21 -3.18 0.07
N VAL A 221 -9.65 -3.96 1.05
CA VAL A 221 -8.82 -4.54 2.11
C VAL A 221 -9.02 -6.05 2.18
N GLY A 222 -8.02 -6.74 2.69
CA GLY A 222 -8.07 -8.20 2.90
C GLY A 222 -7.30 -8.62 4.13
N GLY A 223 -7.54 -9.84 4.59
CA GLY A 223 -6.75 -10.42 5.67
C GLY A 223 -5.33 -10.77 5.22
N VAL A 224 -4.38 -10.67 6.13
CA VAL A 224 -2.96 -11.03 5.91
C VAL A 224 -2.59 -12.28 6.69
N TRP A 225 -1.78 -13.13 6.08
CA TRP A 225 -1.20 -14.29 6.74
C TRP A 225 -0.08 -13.85 7.66
N LEU A 226 -0.10 -14.40 8.89
CA LEU A 226 0.93 -14.13 9.87
C LEU A 226 2.00 -15.23 9.80
N ASN A 227 3.24 -14.85 10.07
CA ASN A 227 4.33 -15.76 10.35
C ASN A 227 4.61 -15.81 11.87
N PRO A 228 5.39 -16.77 12.38
CA PRO A 228 5.64 -16.88 13.82
C PRO A 228 6.21 -15.62 14.46
N GLN A 229 7.09 -14.89 13.77
CA GLN A 229 7.66 -13.64 14.27
C GLN A 229 6.58 -12.57 14.44
N LEU A 230 5.69 -12.41 13.44
CA LEU A 230 4.61 -11.43 13.51
C LEU A 230 3.58 -11.80 14.58
N VAL A 231 3.21 -13.09 14.73
CA VAL A 231 2.33 -13.52 15.82
C VAL A 231 2.97 -13.17 17.16
N TYR A 232 4.28 -13.41 17.33
CA TYR A 232 5.01 -13.07 18.55
C TYR A 232 4.93 -11.56 18.87
N GLU A 233 5.14 -10.70 17.89
CA GLU A 233 5.02 -9.23 18.04
C GLU A 233 3.60 -8.78 18.45
N LEU A 234 2.57 -9.52 18.02
CA LEU A 234 1.18 -9.20 18.29
C LEU A 234 0.66 -9.73 19.64
N LEU A 235 1.42 -10.56 20.35
CA LEU A 235 0.96 -11.20 21.60
C LEU A 235 0.54 -10.18 22.67
N ASP A 236 1.29 -9.11 22.86
CA ASP A 236 1.01 -8.09 23.88
C ASP A 236 -0.10 -7.12 23.45
N ILE A 237 -0.22 -6.93 22.15
CA ILE A 237 -1.27 -6.06 21.56
C ILE A 237 -2.64 -6.74 21.64
N TYR A 238 -2.67 -8.09 21.52
CA TYR A 238 -3.88 -8.90 21.54
C TYR A 238 -3.79 -9.99 22.61
N PRO A 239 -3.86 -9.66 23.91
CA PRO A 239 -3.59 -10.60 25.00
C PRO A 239 -4.54 -11.81 25.05
N ASN A 240 -5.76 -11.67 24.54
CA ASN A 240 -6.78 -12.72 24.54
C ASN A 240 -6.77 -13.60 23.28
N HIS A 241 -5.81 -13.40 22.36
CA HIS A 241 -5.67 -14.18 21.13
C HIS A 241 -4.43 -15.07 21.19
N PHE A 242 -4.35 -16.01 20.24
CA PHE A 242 -3.17 -16.87 20.04
C PHE A 242 -2.82 -17.77 21.23
N ALA A 243 -3.83 -18.31 21.92
CA ALA A 243 -3.62 -19.15 23.11
C ALA A 243 -2.74 -20.38 22.82
N LEU A 244 -2.96 -21.06 21.69
CA LEU A 244 -2.15 -22.21 21.28
C LEU A 244 -0.72 -21.79 20.95
N PHE A 245 -0.53 -20.65 20.28
CA PHE A 245 0.82 -20.14 19.98
C PHE A 245 1.61 -19.87 21.27
N ARG A 246 0.98 -19.23 22.28
CA ARG A 246 1.61 -19.00 23.60
C ARG A 246 2.05 -20.30 24.28
N LYS A 247 1.24 -21.36 24.16
CA LYS A 247 1.58 -22.68 24.70
C LYS A 247 2.76 -23.28 23.96
N LYS A 248 2.77 -23.26 22.63
CA LYS A 248 3.85 -23.75 21.81
C LYS A 248 5.15 -22.97 22.03
N LEU A 249 5.06 -21.63 22.15
CA LEU A 249 6.20 -20.77 22.45
C LEU A 249 6.85 -21.13 23.80
N LYS A 250 6.04 -21.41 24.82
CA LYS A 250 6.56 -21.87 26.14
C LYS A 250 7.26 -23.23 26.06
N ASN A 251 6.88 -24.07 25.12
CA ASN A 251 7.50 -25.37 24.88
C ASN A 251 8.74 -25.28 23.96
N GLY A 252 9.15 -24.09 23.53
CA GLY A 252 10.33 -23.90 22.71
C GLY A 252 10.14 -24.21 21.21
N GLU A 253 8.89 -24.43 20.75
CA GLU A 253 8.63 -24.83 19.34
C GLU A 253 9.06 -23.76 18.31
N TYR A 254 9.27 -22.51 18.73
CA TYR A 254 9.62 -21.39 17.85
C TYR A 254 10.97 -20.74 18.16
N ASP A 255 11.81 -21.35 19.01
CA ASP A 255 13.06 -20.74 19.48
C ASP A 255 14.06 -20.48 18.34
N ASP A 256 14.03 -21.30 17.29
CA ASP A 256 14.90 -21.15 16.10
C ASP A 256 14.35 -20.16 15.06
N VAL A 257 13.09 -19.72 15.19
CA VAL A 257 12.39 -18.93 14.17
C VAL A 257 12.10 -17.50 14.65
N ILE A 258 11.97 -17.32 15.98
CA ILE A 258 11.62 -16.02 16.56
C ILE A 258 12.87 -15.31 17.05
N VAL A 259 13.12 -14.13 16.49
CA VAL A 259 14.14 -13.22 17.02
C VAL A 259 13.54 -12.49 18.22
N LYS A 260 13.92 -12.91 19.42
CA LYS A 260 13.58 -12.20 20.66
C LYS A 260 14.50 -10.99 20.75
N GLU A 261 14.04 -9.81 20.30
CA GLU A 261 14.77 -8.58 20.56
C GLU A 261 14.91 -8.39 22.07
N LYS A 262 16.13 -8.25 22.53
CA LYS A 262 16.37 -7.82 23.92
C LYS A 262 15.84 -6.40 24.03
N ILE A 263 14.68 -6.23 24.67
CA ILE A 263 14.18 -4.92 25.11
C ILE A 263 15.30 -4.31 25.96
N LYS A 264 15.94 -3.26 25.41
CA LYS A 264 16.89 -2.42 26.14
C LYS A 264 16.13 -1.35 26.92
#